data_ec08e47a8ff9caf56bf4dac290359f55
#
_entry.id   ec08e47a8ff9caf56bf4dac290359f55
#
_cell.length_a   1.000
_cell.length_b   1.000
_cell.length_c   1.000
_cell.angle_alpha   90.00
_cell.angle_beta   90.00
_cell.angle_gamma   90.00
#
_symmetry.space_group_name_H-M   'P 1'
#
loop_
_entity.id
_entity.type
_entity.pdbx_description
1 polymer ?
#
loop_
_entity_poly.entity_id
_entity_poly.type
_entity_poly.pdbx_seq_one_letter_code
_entity_poly.pdbx_strand_id
1 'polypeptide(L)'
;MNSSSSIKSLSAVAALLLGCLAIRAQIPDAEPVPKPVDSVTVADLILKGDACDRKFKANEALQSYLAAEKLEPKNARLLVSIARQYRHLMTDATTREKKVMLGNMAVGYSLRAAALAPNDSEAQLAIGITYAKMLLFQGTKEQVAASGPIKRSADAAIRLDPRNDTAWHILGRWHRNVAAVGGVKRVFGSLIYGSLPKSTNEAAVACFEKAIAINPQRPMHHIELGRTYAEMGKKDDARRLITKGLAMPDTDKDDPQTKQQGRETLTKLH
;
A
#
# COMPACT_ATOMS: atom_id res chain seq x y z
N MET A 1 -17.26 -76.91 -37.41
CA MET A 1 -18.14 -77.08 -38.58
C MET A 1 -17.93 -75.80 -39.39
N ASN A 2 -17.14 -75.96 -40.40
CA ASN A 2 -17.44 -75.88 -41.83
C ASN A 2 -17.71 -74.42 -42.24
N SER A 3 -17.13 -73.83 -43.20
CA SER A 3 -16.22 -74.20 -44.29
C SER A 3 -16.17 -72.90 -45.16
N SER A 4 -15.00 -72.47 -45.53
CA SER A 4 -14.47 -72.52 -46.91
C SER A 4 -15.41 -71.89 -47.93
N SER A 5 -15.01 -71.12 -48.89
CA SER A 5 -13.89 -71.08 -49.80
C SER A 5 -14.05 -69.86 -50.71
N SER A 6 -13.04 -69.14 -51.10
CA SER A 6 -12.16 -69.38 -52.26
C SER A 6 -12.71 -68.99 -53.60
N ILE A 7 -11.94 -68.16 -54.31
CA ILE A 7 -11.30 -68.30 -55.61
C ILE A 7 -11.69 -67.28 -56.72
N LYS A 8 -10.66 -66.58 -57.14
CA LYS A 8 -10.19 -66.29 -58.54
C LYS A 8 -11.15 -65.46 -59.42
N SER A 9 -10.71 -64.63 -60.28
CA SER A 9 -9.56 -64.54 -61.16
C SER A 9 -9.55 -63.22 -61.92
N LEU A 10 -8.43 -62.69 -62.13
CA LEU A 10 -7.72 -62.38 -63.42
C LEU A 10 -8.32 -61.44 -64.44
N SER A 11 -7.45 -60.50 -64.81
CA SER A 11 -7.13 -59.98 -66.14
C SER A 11 -7.95 -58.79 -66.62
N ALA A 12 -7.42 -57.80 -67.14
CA ALA A 12 -6.29 -57.32 -67.91
C ALA A 12 -6.55 -55.91 -68.44
N VAL A 13 -5.52 -55.11 -68.42
CA VAL A 13 -5.13 -54.14 -69.45
C VAL A 13 -6.13 -53.10 -69.94
N ALA A 14 -5.85 -51.85 -69.73
CA ALA A 14 -5.59 -50.85 -70.76
C ALA A 14 -5.08 -49.53 -70.18
N ALA A 15 -3.92 -49.15 -70.63
CA ALA A 15 -3.34 -47.82 -70.41
C ALA A 15 -4.12 -46.77 -71.27
N LEU A 16 -4.46 -45.68 -70.53
CA LEU A 16 -4.81 -44.44 -71.23
C LEU A 16 -4.14 -43.28 -70.50
N LEU A 17 -3.06 -42.81 -71.02
CA LEU A 17 -2.42 -41.54 -70.74
C LEU A 17 -3.39 -40.43 -71.10
N LEU A 18 -3.84 -39.68 -70.10
CA LEU A 18 -4.47 -38.39 -70.26
C LEU A 18 -3.87 -37.43 -69.21
N GLY A 19 -3.18 -36.46 -69.79
CA GLY A 19 -2.51 -35.39 -69.05
C GLY A 19 -3.49 -34.59 -68.21
N CYS A 20 -3.31 -34.65 -66.87
CA CYS A 20 -3.88 -33.65 -66.02
C CYS A 20 -2.94 -32.42 -65.96
N LEU A 21 -3.33 -31.35 -66.67
CA LEU A 21 -2.84 -30.00 -66.40
C LEU A 21 -3.11 -29.72 -64.92
N ALA A 22 -2.06 -29.65 -64.11
CA ALA A 22 -2.13 -29.14 -62.76
C ALA A 22 -2.40 -27.63 -62.85
N ILE A 23 -3.65 -27.23 -62.69
CA ILE A 23 -4.03 -25.87 -62.34
C ILE A 23 -3.54 -25.65 -60.92
N ARG A 24 -2.37 -25.03 -60.79
CA ARG A 24 -1.85 -24.55 -59.53
C ARG A 24 -2.70 -23.31 -59.14
N ALA A 25 -3.76 -23.54 -58.37
CA ALA A 25 -4.48 -22.44 -57.72
C ALA A 25 -3.48 -21.67 -56.89
N GLN A 26 -3.12 -20.45 -57.27
CA GLN A 26 -2.45 -19.49 -56.41
C GLN A 26 -3.42 -19.20 -55.25
N ILE A 27 -3.09 -19.71 -54.04
CA ILE A 27 -3.70 -19.26 -52.82
C ILE A 27 -3.24 -17.80 -52.67
N PRO A 28 -4.13 -16.81 -52.66
CA PRO A 28 -3.73 -15.45 -52.38
C PRO A 28 -3.00 -15.43 -51.03
N ASP A 29 -1.84 -14.76 -50.99
CA ASP A 29 -1.12 -14.52 -49.74
C ASP A 29 -2.12 -14.01 -48.73
N ALA A 30 -2.26 -14.73 -47.61
CA ALA A 30 -3.10 -14.31 -46.51
C ALA A 30 -2.59 -12.93 -46.08
N GLU A 31 -3.45 -11.92 -46.15
CA GLU A 31 -3.13 -10.61 -45.57
C GLU A 31 -2.62 -10.81 -44.16
N PRO A 32 -1.54 -10.10 -43.76
CA PRO A 32 -1.02 -10.23 -42.40
C PRO A 32 -2.14 -9.90 -41.45
N VAL A 33 -2.50 -10.89 -40.60
CA VAL A 33 -3.45 -10.70 -39.51
C VAL A 33 -3.01 -9.45 -38.76
N PRO A 34 -3.86 -8.41 -38.64
CA PRO A 34 -3.48 -7.20 -37.93
C PRO A 34 -3.03 -7.62 -36.51
N LYS A 35 -1.81 -7.23 -36.13
CA LYS A 35 -1.30 -7.45 -34.78
C LYS A 35 -2.38 -6.95 -33.83
N PRO A 36 -2.74 -7.73 -32.78
CA PRO A 36 -3.72 -7.26 -31.80
C PRO A 36 -3.26 -5.89 -31.34
N VAL A 37 -4.11 -4.90 -31.47
CA VAL A 37 -3.93 -3.58 -30.87
C VAL A 37 -3.58 -3.86 -29.41
N ASP A 38 -2.40 -3.42 -28.95
CA ASP A 38 -1.86 -3.71 -27.62
C ASP A 38 -2.96 -3.44 -26.58
N SER A 39 -3.62 -4.49 -26.15
CA SER A 39 -4.64 -4.39 -25.10
C SER A 39 -3.88 -4.03 -23.84
N VAL A 40 -4.11 -2.82 -23.31
CA VAL A 40 -3.51 -2.35 -22.07
C VAL A 40 -3.76 -3.38 -20.98
N THR A 41 -2.70 -4.00 -20.49
CA THR A 41 -2.80 -5.06 -19.47
C THR A 41 -2.89 -4.46 -18.05
N VAL A 42 -3.35 -5.27 -17.12
CA VAL A 42 -3.32 -4.88 -15.69
C VAL A 42 -1.90 -4.52 -15.25
N ALA A 43 -0.91 -5.27 -15.70
CA ALA A 43 0.50 -5.01 -15.40
C ALA A 43 0.95 -3.62 -15.92
N ASP A 44 0.57 -3.24 -17.13
CA ASP A 44 0.91 -1.92 -17.71
C ASP A 44 0.27 -0.79 -16.89
N LEU A 45 -0.97 -0.96 -16.49
CA LEU A 45 -1.69 0.01 -15.65
C LEU A 45 -1.03 0.16 -14.28
N ILE A 46 -0.64 -0.95 -13.65
CA ILE A 46 0.08 -0.93 -12.36
C ILE A 46 1.44 -0.25 -12.52
N LEU A 47 2.23 -0.60 -13.54
CA LEU A 47 3.53 0.03 -13.80
C LEU A 47 3.41 1.53 -14.04
N LYS A 48 2.39 1.96 -14.76
CA LYS A 48 2.08 3.39 -14.98
C LYS A 48 1.73 4.07 -13.65
N GLY A 49 0.89 3.44 -12.85
CA GLY A 49 0.54 3.91 -11.51
C GLY A 49 1.77 4.06 -10.61
N ASP A 50 2.62 3.02 -10.56
CA ASP A 50 3.86 3.02 -9.77
C ASP A 50 4.83 4.11 -10.21
N ALA A 51 4.92 4.37 -11.52
CA ALA A 51 5.77 5.45 -12.05
C ALA A 51 5.27 6.84 -11.63
N CYS A 52 3.95 7.04 -11.53
CA CYS A 52 3.34 8.26 -11.01
C CYS A 52 3.50 8.37 -9.48
N ASP A 53 3.30 7.27 -8.75
CA ASP A 53 3.44 7.23 -7.29
C ASP A 53 4.85 7.59 -6.84
N ARG A 54 5.89 7.06 -7.48
CA ARG A 54 7.30 7.45 -7.22
C ARG A 54 7.58 8.94 -7.43
N LYS A 55 6.75 9.64 -8.18
CA LYS A 55 6.84 11.09 -8.40
C LYS A 55 5.85 11.87 -7.56
N PHE A 56 5.22 11.22 -6.58
CA PHE A 56 4.17 11.77 -5.71
C PHE A 56 2.95 12.36 -6.46
N LYS A 57 2.70 11.90 -7.68
CA LYS A 57 1.56 12.29 -8.52
C LYS A 57 0.33 11.43 -8.21
N ALA A 58 -0.28 11.70 -7.05
CA ALA A 58 -1.31 10.84 -6.49
C ALA A 58 -2.56 10.71 -7.36
N ASN A 59 -3.01 11.77 -8.05
CA ASN A 59 -4.17 11.71 -8.93
C ASN A 59 -3.93 10.80 -10.14
N GLU A 60 -2.79 10.97 -10.82
CA GLU A 60 -2.44 10.18 -12.00
C GLU A 60 -2.19 8.70 -11.65
N ALA A 61 -1.54 8.46 -10.50
CA ALA A 61 -1.35 7.12 -9.97
C ALA A 61 -2.70 6.46 -9.69
N LEU A 62 -3.60 7.17 -8.99
CA LEU A 62 -4.93 6.68 -8.65
C LEU A 62 -5.76 6.32 -9.89
N GLN A 63 -5.75 7.16 -10.93
CA GLN A 63 -6.46 6.86 -12.19
C GLN A 63 -5.98 5.55 -12.81
N SER A 64 -4.66 5.33 -12.86
CA SER A 64 -4.09 4.10 -13.40
C SER A 64 -4.44 2.88 -12.56
N TYR A 65 -4.35 2.98 -11.22
CA TYR A 65 -4.71 1.88 -10.32
C TYR A 65 -6.21 1.56 -10.34
N LEU A 66 -7.10 2.56 -10.43
CA LEU A 66 -8.55 2.32 -10.54
C LEU A 66 -8.92 1.66 -11.86
N ALA A 67 -8.18 1.97 -12.95
CA ALA A 67 -8.36 1.25 -14.22
C ALA A 67 -7.92 -0.22 -14.09
N ALA A 68 -6.80 -0.49 -13.41
CA ALA A 68 -6.34 -1.85 -13.11
C ALA A 68 -7.32 -2.61 -12.20
N GLU A 69 -7.90 -1.95 -11.18
CA GLU A 69 -8.88 -2.57 -10.27
C GLU A 69 -10.13 -3.08 -11.00
N LYS A 70 -10.59 -2.38 -12.04
CA LYS A 70 -11.74 -2.85 -12.84
C LYS A 70 -11.47 -4.20 -13.50
N LEU A 71 -10.21 -4.49 -13.80
CA LEU A 71 -9.79 -5.75 -14.44
C LEU A 71 -9.46 -6.82 -13.37
N GLU A 72 -8.86 -6.42 -12.24
CA GLU A 72 -8.48 -7.31 -11.13
C GLU A 72 -8.99 -6.79 -9.78
N PRO A 73 -10.28 -6.86 -9.47
CA PRO A 73 -10.86 -6.27 -8.26
C PRO A 73 -10.45 -6.96 -6.94
N LYS A 74 -9.84 -8.15 -7.03
CA LYS A 74 -9.37 -8.94 -5.89
C LYS A 74 -7.84 -8.91 -5.70
N ASN A 75 -7.14 -8.02 -6.40
CA ASN A 75 -5.70 -7.86 -6.23
C ASN A 75 -5.40 -7.02 -4.96
N ALA A 76 -5.09 -7.70 -3.86
CA ALA A 76 -4.87 -7.06 -2.55
C ALA A 76 -3.76 -6.00 -2.59
N ARG A 77 -2.63 -6.26 -3.28
CA ARG A 77 -1.52 -5.32 -3.43
C ARG A 77 -1.95 -4.05 -4.16
N LEU A 78 -2.74 -4.19 -5.21
CA LEU A 78 -3.32 -3.05 -5.93
C LEU A 78 -4.23 -2.22 -5.03
N LEU A 79 -5.07 -2.87 -4.21
CA LEU A 79 -5.94 -2.17 -3.25
C LEU A 79 -5.15 -1.40 -2.18
N VAL A 80 -4.00 -1.93 -1.72
CA VAL A 80 -3.07 -1.20 -0.84
C VAL A 80 -2.53 0.05 -1.53
N SER A 81 -2.14 -0.06 -2.81
CA SER A 81 -1.67 1.07 -3.60
C SER A 81 -2.75 2.13 -3.78
N ILE A 82 -3.99 1.74 -4.07
CA ILE A 82 -5.15 2.66 -4.16
C ILE A 82 -5.38 3.37 -2.82
N ALA A 83 -5.39 2.62 -1.71
CA ALA A 83 -5.54 3.20 -0.37
C ALA A 83 -4.43 4.23 -0.08
N ARG A 84 -3.19 3.97 -0.49
CA ARG A 84 -2.06 4.90 -0.37
C ARG A 84 -2.31 6.18 -1.17
N GLN A 85 -2.81 6.10 -2.41
CA GLN A 85 -3.10 7.30 -3.19
C GLN A 85 -4.20 8.16 -2.55
N TYR A 86 -5.25 7.56 -2.03
CA TYR A 86 -6.26 8.31 -1.27
C TYR A 86 -5.67 9.00 -0.04
N ARG A 87 -4.73 8.36 0.68
CA ARG A 87 -3.99 9.00 1.80
C ARG A 87 -3.12 10.16 1.33
N HIS A 88 -2.46 10.04 0.17
CA HIS A 88 -1.68 11.13 -0.43
C HIS A 88 -2.58 12.32 -0.82
N LEU A 89 -3.75 12.05 -1.38
CA LEU A 89 -4.72 13.09 -1.70
C LEU A 89 -5.29 13.78 -0.46
N MET A 90 -5.35 13.10 0.70
CA MET A 90 -5.68 13.75 1.97
C MET A 90 -4.66 14.83 2.35
N THR A 91 -3.37 14.63 2.04
CA THR A 91 -2.33 15.63 2.29
C THR A 91 -2.57 16.88 1.46
N ASP A 92 -2.97 16.72 0.20
CA ASP A 92 -3.23 17.83 -0.74
C ASP A 92 -4.56 18.53 -0.50
N ALA A 93 -5.53 17.87 0.14
CA ALA A 93 -6.85 18.43 0.37
C ALA A 93 -6.80 19.62 1.35
N THR A 94 -7.56 20.66 1.07
CA THR A 94 -7.58 21.90 1.86
C THR A 94 -8.65 21.92 2.93
N THR A 95 -9.80 21.21 2.72
CA THR A 95 -10.91 21.20 3.68
C THR A 95 -10.93 19.92 4.50
N ARG A 96 -11.42 20.04 5.73
CA ARG A 96 -11.58 18.90 6.64
C ARG A 96 -12.52 17.84 6.07
N GLU A 97 -13.62 18.26 5.48
CA GLU A 97 -14.64 17.40 4.90
C GLU A 97 -14.05 16.55 3.78
N LYS A 98 -13.26 17.16 2.87
CA LYS A 98 -12.57 16.45 1.79
C LYS A 98 -11.52 15.48 2.35
N LYS A 99 -10.77 15.87 3.38
CA LYS A 99 -9.82 14.97 4.05
C LYS A 99 -10.51 13.75 4.66
N VAL A 100 -11.63 13.95 5.35
CA VAL A 100 -12.41 12.85 5.95
C VAL A 100 -13.00 11.95 4.85
N MET A 101 -13.53 12.52 3.78
CA MET A 101 -14.06 11.74 2.65
C MET A 101 -12.97 10.85 2.02
N LEU A 102 -11.80 11.43 1.69
CA LEU A 102 -10.67 10.70 1.12
C LEU A 102 -10.13 9.63 2.09
N GLY A 103 -10.12 9.95 3.39
CA GLY A 103 -9.74 9.00 4.43
C GLY A 103 -10.69 7.80 4.51
N ASN A 104 -12.00 8.02 4.42
CA ASN A 104 -12.98 6.95 4.39
C ASN A 104 -12.82 6.05 3.16
N MET A 105 -12.52 6.64 1.99
CA MET A 105 -12.17 5.86 0.79
C MET A 105 -10.92 4.99 1.05
N ALA A 106 -9.87 5.58 1.62
CA ALA A 106 -8.66 4.85 1.96
C ALA A 106 -8.91 3.72 2.98
N VAL A 107 -9.77 3.92 3.99
CA VAL A 107 -10.19 2.88 4.94
C VAL A 107 -10.88 1.73 4.22
N GLY A 108 -11.84 2.01 3.34
CA GLY A 108 -12.56 0.98 2.58
C GLY A 108 -11.62 0.09 1.76
N TYR A 109 -10.67 0.70 1.03
CA TYR A 109 -9.66 -0.04 0.27
C TYR A 109 -8.70 -0.83 1.16
N SER A 110 -8.26 -0.25 2.29
CA SER A 110 -7.39 -0.94 3.25
C SER A 110 -8.06 -2.18 3.87
N LEU A 111 -9.34 -2.08 4.24
CA LEU A 111 -10.11 -3.19 4.79
C LEU A 111 -10.30 -4.31 3.75
N ARG A 112 -10.60 -3.95 2.49
CA ARG A 112 -10.71 -4.93 1.39
C ARG A 112 -9.38 -5.64 1.17
N ALA A 113 -8.26 -4.90 1.13
CA ALA A 113 -6.93 -5.49 0.96
C ALA A 113 -6.59 -6.47 2.07
N ALA A 114 -6.81 -6.09 3.33
CA ALA A 114 -6.53 -6.94 4.49
C ALA A 114 -7.41 -8.20 4.53
N ALA A 115 -8.67 -8.10 4.09
CA ALA A 115 -9.55 -9.26 4.00
C ALA A 115 -9.11 -10.25 2.90
N LEU A 116 -8.60 -9.76 1.77
CA LEU A 116 -8.10 -10.59 0.67
C LEU A 116 -6.73 -11.21 0.95
N ALA A 117 -5.89 -10.52 1.73
CA ALA A 117 -4.55 -10.97 2.07
C ALA A 117 -4.29 -10.90 3.59
N PRO A 118 -4.93 -11.78 4.39
CA PRO A 118 -4.85 -11.72 5.86
C PRO A 118 -3.43 -11.97 6.39
N ASN A 119 -2.56 -12.61 5.62
CA ASN A 119 -1.18 -12.92 5.96
C ASN A 119 -0.15 -11.98 5.29
N ASP A 120 -0.59 -10.90 4.67
CA ASP A 120 0.27 -9.89 4.08
C ASP A 120 0.45 -8.70 5.05
N SER A 121 1.71 -8.42 5.41
CA SER A 121 2.06 -7.37 6.37
C SER A 121 1.61 -5.98 5.90
N GLU A 122 1.80 -5.65 4.63
CA GLU A 122 1.43 -4.35 4.07
C GLU A 122 -0.10 -4.17 4.02
N ALA A 123 -0.82 -5.23 3.65
CA ALA A 123 -2.28 -5.20 3.62
C ALA A 123 -2.86 -4.98 5.03
N GLN A 124 -2.32 -5.66 6.05
CA GLN A 124 -2.73 -5.47 7.44
C GLN A 124 -2.34 -4.08 7.96
N LEU A 125 -1.16 -3.58 7.61
CA LEU A 125 -0.66 -2.28 8.04
C LEU A 125 -1.45 -1.11 7.44
N ALA A 126 -1.92 -1.24 6.20
CA ALA A 126 -2.64 -0.18 5.49
C ALA A 126 -3.82 0.40 6.28
N ILE A 127 -4.52 -0.44 7.07
CA ILE A 127 -5.61 -0.02 7.97
C ILE A 127 -5.06 0.95 9.03
N GLY A 128 -3.98 0.56 9.72
CA GLY A 128 -3.39 1.35 10.80
C GLY A 128 -2.83 2.68 10.32
N ILE A 129 -2.14 2.70 9.17
CA ILE A 129 -1.63 3.93 8.55
C ILE A 129 -2.78 4.89 8.25
N THR A 130 -3.87 4.37 7.67
CA THR A 130 -5.01 5.20 7.27
C THR A 130 -5.68 5.83 8.49
N TYR A 131 -5.99 5.06 9.52
CA TYR A 131 -6.55 5.59 10.75
C TYR A 131 -5.61 6.57 11.45
N ALA A 132 -4.31 6.27 11.53
CA ALA A 132 -3.32 7.16 12.14
C ALA A 132 -3.24 8.52 11.42
N LYS A 133 -3.39 8.55 10.11
CA LYS A 133 -3.43 9.80 9.33
C LYS A 133 -4.74 10.57 9.56
N MET A 134 -5.86 9.89 9.69
CA MET A 134 -7.17 10.50 9.93
C MET A 134 -7.28 11.15 11.32
N LEU A 135 -6.49 10.71 12.33
CA LEU A 135 -6.54 11.29 13.68
C LEU A 135 -6.40 12.81 13.69
N LEU A 136 -5.64 13.38 12.75
CA LEU A 136 -5.40 14.83 12.65
C LEU A 136 -6.67 15.62 12.29
N PHE A 137 -7.69 14.97 11.75
CA PHE A 137 -8.90 15.60 11.19
C PHE A 137 -10.18 15.13 11.87
N GLN A 138 -10.07 14.24 12.84
CA GLN A 138 -11.20 13.64 13.56
C GLN A 138 -11.38 14.25 14.95
N GLY A 139 -12.59 14.13 15.49
CA GLY A 139 -12.90 14.51 16.86
C GLY A 139 -12.39 13.48 17.88
N THR A 140 -12.47 13.82 19.16
CA THR A 140 -11.97 12.98 20.27
C THR A 140 -12.58 11.57 20.27
N LYS A 141 -13.87 11.45 19.99
CA LYS A 141 -14.58 10.15 19.96
C LYS A 141 -13.99 9.23 18.88
N GLU A 142 -13.81 9.75 17.68
CA GLU A 142 -13.25 9.01 16.54
C GLU A 142 -11.77 8.68 16.78
N GLN A 143 -11.01 9.58 17.39
CA GLN A 143 -9.60 9.34 17.75
C GLN A 143 -9.47 8.18 18.74
N VAL A 144 -10.32 8.14 19.77
CA VAL A 144 -10.34 7.03 20.74
C VAL A 144 -10.74 5.72 20.04
N ALA A 145 -11.79 5.76 19.22
CA ALA A 145 -12.23 4.58 18.47
C ALA A 145 -11.14 4.03 17.51
N ALA A 146 -10.36 4.90 16.89
CA ALA A 146 -9.28 4.53 15.97
C ALA A 146 -8.04 3.94 16.69
N SER A 147 -7.85 4.22 17.99
CA SER A 147 -6.67 3.80 18.73
C SER A 147 -6.46 2.27 18.73
N GLY A 148 -7.53 1.50 18.97
CA GLY A 148 -7.47 0.03 18.93
C GLY A 148 -7.13 -0.53 17.56
N PRO A 149 -7.84 -0.17 16.49
CA PRO A 149 -7.50 -0.54 15.12
C PRO A 149 -6.07 -0.22 14.72
N ILE A 150 -5.54 0.96 15.04
CA ILE A 150 -4.14 1.33 14.73
C ILE A 150 -3.16 0.34 15.38
N LYS A 151 -3.33 0.09 16.68
CA LYS A 151 -2.44 -0.83 17.40
C LYS A 151 -2.52 -2.25 16.84
N ARG A 152 -3.73 -2.79 16.70
CA ARG A 152 -3.91 -4.17 16.16
C ARG A 152 -3.30 -4.34 14.78
N SER A 153 -3.46 -3.35 13.92
CA SER A 153 -2.91 -3.34 12.57
C SER A 153 -1.37 -3.35 12.57
N ALA A 154 -0.74 -2.50 13.38
CA ALA A 154 0.71 -2.47 13.52
C ALA A 154 1.26 -3.78 14.14
N ASP A 155 0.63 -4.28 15.21
CA ASP A 155 1.02 -5.55 15.84
C ASP A 155 0.89 -6.74 14.86
N ALA A 156 -0.18 -6.78 14.06
CA ALA A 156 -0.37 -7.82 13.04
C ALA A 156 0.72 -7.74 11.97
N ALA A 157 1.01 -6.56 11.47
CA ALA A 157 2.04 -6.35 10.46
C ALA A 157 3.43 -6.76 10.97
N ILE A 158 3.78 -6.40 12.21
CA ILE A 158 5.06 -6.79 12.85
C ILE A 158 5.16 -8.31 13.02
N ARG A 159 4.07 -8.99 13.39
CA ARG A 159 4.08 -10.46 13.51
C ARG A 159 4.28 -11.14 12.16
N LEU A 160 3.70 -10.59 11.08
CA LEU A 160 3.81 -11.13 9.72
C LEU A 160 5.17 -10.82 9.09
N ASP A 161 5.68 -9.62 9.31
CA ASP A 161 7.01 -9.21 8.88
C ASP A 161 7.67 -8.31 9.94
N PRO A 162 8.54 -8.88 10.81
CA PRO A 162 9.30 -8.11 11.79
C PRO A 162 10.27 -7.08 11.20
N ARG A 163 10.51 -7.12 9.88
CA ARG A 163 11.35 -6.17 9.14
C ARG A 163 10.54 -5.03 8.48
N ASN A 164 9.25 -4.96 8.72
CA ASN A 164 8.43 -3.85 8.27
C ASN A 164 8.71 -2.60 9.14
N ASP A 165 9.59 -1.71 8.66
CA ASP A 165 9.98 -0.47 9.35
C ASP A 165 8.79 0.45 9.60
N THR A 166 7.84 0.51 8.65
CA THR A 166 6.64 1.33 8.77
C THR A 166 5.71 0.83 9.86
N ALA A 167 5.62 -0.48 10.07
CA ALA A 167 4.81 -1.04 11.15
C ALA A 167 5.36 -0.64 12.53
N TRP A 168 6.68 -0.71 12.73
CA TRP A 168 7.34 -0.22 13.94
C TRP A 168 7.14 1.29 14.11
N HIS A 169 7.24 2.07 13.04
CA HIS A 169 7.00 3.51 13.08
C HIS A 169 5.56 3.85 13.52
N ILE A 170 4.55 3.18 12.96
CA ILE A 170 3.13 3.39 13.32
C ILE A 170 2.88 3.01 14.78
N LEU A 171 3.47 1.90 15.25
CA LEU A 171 3.39 1.49 16.64
C LEU A 171 4.06 2.51 17.57
N GLY A 172 5.23 3.04 17.19
CA GLY A 172 5.92 4.10 17.93
C GLY A 172 5.07 5.37 18.07
N ARG A 173 4.46 5.83 16.99
CA ARG A 173 3.53 6.97 17.02
C ARG A 173 2.32 6.70 17.90
N TRP A 174 1.78 5.49 17.85
CA TRP A 174 0.68 5.08 18.72
C TRP A 174 1.08 5.17 20.20
N HIS A 175 2.24 4.61 20.57
CA HIS A 175 2.76 4.66 21.93
C HIS A 175 2.93 6.10 22.43
N ARG A 176 3.56 6.98 21.66
CA ARG A 176 3.75 8.39 22.00
C ARG A 176 2.41 9.12 22.17
N ASN A 177 1.49 8.97 21.23
CA ASN A 177 0.19 9.63 21.31
C ASN A 177 -0.61 9.19 22.54
N VAL A 178 -0.57 7.90 22.91
CA VAL A 178 -1.23 7.38 24.10
C VAL A 178 -0.53 7.87 25.37
N ALA A 179 0.79 7.96 25.39
CA ALA A 179 1.55 8.50 26.52
C ALA A 179 1.21 9.98 26.79
N ALA A 180 0.99 10.76 25.74
CA ALA A 180 0.63 12.18 25.81
C ALA A 180 -0.77 12.43 26.41
N VAL A 181 -1.64 11.41 26.52
CA VAL A 181 -2.93 11.53 27.19
C VAL A 181 -2.70 11.60 28.71
N GLY A 182 -2.69 12.80 29.26
CA GLY A 182 -2.46 13.03 30.71
C GLY A 182 -3.48 12.33 31.61
N GLY A 183 -3.09 12.10 32.87
CA GLY A 183 -3.87 11.33 33.86
C GLY A 183 -5.33 11.79 34.00
N VAL A 184 -5.57 13.10 34.14
CA VAL A 184 -6.93 13.66 34.29
C VAL A 184 -7.77 13.38 33.03
N LYS A 185 -7.23 13.66 31.84
CA LYS A 185 -7.93 13.37 30.56
C LYS A 185 -8.18 11.87 30.38
N ARG A 186 -7.28 11.02 30.90
CA ARG A 186 -7.43 9.56 30.85
C ARG A 186 -8.59 9.09 31.74
N VAL A 187 -8.72 9.63 32.97
CA VAL A 187 -9.81 9.28 33.87
C VAL A 187 -11.16 9.70 33.27
N PHE A 188 -11.31 10.95 32.81
CA PHE A 188 -12.54 11.41 32.19
C PHE A 188 -12.82 10.67 30.88
N GLY A 189 -11.80 10.43 30.07
CA GLY A 189 -11.95 9.67 28.83
C GLY A 189 -12.39 8.23 29.07
N SER A 190 -11.91 7.58 30.13
CA SER A 190 -12.31 6.20 30.46
C SER A 190 -13.77 6.09 30.94
N LEU A 191 -14.30 7.12 31.57
CA LEU A 191 -15.71 7.18 31.97
C LEU A 191 -16.66 7.29 30.76
N ILE A 192 -16.21 7.96 29.69
CA ILE A 192 -17.04 8.24 28.52
C ILE A 192 -16.84 7.20 27.42
N TYR A 193 -15.60 6.74 27.22
CA TYR A 193 -15.19 5.92 26.06
C TYR A 193 -14.65 4.53 26.44
N GLY A 194 -14.72 4.13 27.69
CA GLY A 194 -14.13 2.89 28.22
C GLY A 194 -12.65 3.02 28.55
N SER A 195 -12.01 1.91 28.97
CA SER A 195 -10.61 1.94 29.38
C SER A 195 -9.68 2.36 28.24
N LEU A 196 -8.96 3.47 28.42
CA LEU A 196 -7.94 3.90 27.49
C LEU A 196 -6.66 3.06 27.71
N PRO A 197 -6.00 2.63 26.62
CA PRO A 197 -4.76 1.88 26.73
C PRO A 197 -3.67 2.70 27.43
N LYS A 198 -2.78 2.01 28.15
CA LYS A 198 -1.60 2.64 28.78
C LYS A 198 -0.41 2.47 27.86
N SER A 199 0.42 3.50 27.79
CA SER A 199 1.70 3.46 27.07
C SER A 199 2.67 4.51 27.61
N THR A 200 3.93 4.43 27.19
CA THR A 200 5.01 5.30 27.61
C THR A 200 5.81 5.81 26.41
N ASN A 201 6.55 6.90 26.60
CA ASN A 201 7.47 7.41 25.61
C ASN A 201 8.67 6.47 25.40
N GLU A 202 9.09 5.69 26.40
CA GLU A 202 10.15 4.67 26.28
C GLU A 202 9.73 3.57 25.31
N ALA A 203 8.47 3.13 25.33
CA ALA A 203 7.96 2.18 24.37
C ALA A 203 7.94 2.76 22.94
N ALA A 204 7.63 4.06 22.81
CA ALA A 204 7.71 4.74 21.52
C ALA A 204 9.15 4.82 20.99
N VAL A 205 10.11 5.17 21.88
CA VAL A 205 11.55 5.19 21.56
C VAL A 205 12.00 3.84 21.02
N ALA A 206 11.72 2.74 21.74
CA ALA A 206 12.12 1.41 21.31
C ALA A 206 11.55 1.03 19.92
N CYS A 207 10.33 1.43 19.62
CA CYS A 207 9.72 1.21 18.30
C CYS A 207 10.41 2.03 17.19
N PHE A 208 10.69 3.31 17.43
CA PHE A 208 11.38 4.15 16.43
C PHE A 208 12.83 3.72 16.22
N GLU A 209 13.54 3.27 17.25
CA GLU A 209 14.88 2.70 17.13
C GLU A 209 14.88 1.43 16.26
N LYS A 210 13.88 0.56 16.43
CA LYS A 210 13.68 -0.60 15.54
C LYS A 210 13.42 -0.17 14.09
N ALA A 211 12.56 0.82 13.87
CA ALA A 211 12.29 1.35 12.53
C ALA A 211 13.57 1.91 11.87
N ILE A 212 14.39 2.66 12.62
CA ILE A 212 15.66 3.20 12.14
C ILE A 212 16.67 2.07 11.85
N ALA A 213 16.74 1.05 12.70
CA ALA A 213 17.65 -0.08 12.49
C ALA A 213 17.31 -0.86 11.20
N ILE A 214 16.03 -0.95 10.84
CA ILE A 214 15.59 -1.62 9.63
C ILE A 214 15.79 -0.72 8.40
N ASN A 215 15.39 0.56 8.49
CA ASN A 215 15.47 1.51 7.39
C ASN A 215 16.01 2.88 7.86
N PRO A 216 17.33 3.03 7.94
CA PRO A 216 17.96 4.24 8.47
C PRO A 216 17.84 5.46 7.54
N GLN A 217 17.40 5.28 6.29
CA GLN A 217 17.33 6.35 5.29
C GLN A 217 15.97 7.09 5.26
N ARG A 218 15.01 6.70 6.08
CA ARG A 218 13.71 7.38 6.14
C ARG A 218 13.71 8.54 7.14
N PRO A 219 13.54 9.79 6.68
CA PRO A 219 13.61 10.98 7.53
C PRO A 219 12.59 10.96 8.67
N MET A 220 11.37 10.44 8.40
CA MET A 220 10.29 10.38 9.38
C MET A 220 10.66 9.60 10.65
N HIS A 221 11.47 8.54 10.57
CA HIS A 221 11.85 7.76 11.75
C HIS A 221 12.72 8.57 12.71
N HIS A 222 13.71 9.27 12.18
CA HIS A 222 14.61 10.12 12.97
C HIS A 222 13.88 11.32 13.58
N ILE A 223 13.01 11.97 12.79
CA ILE A 223 12.24 13.13 13.26
C ILE A 223 11.29 12.72 14.39
N GLU A 224 10.53 11.62 14.23
CA GLU A 224 9.58 11.20 15.24
C GLU A 224 10.25 10.68 16.52
N LEU A 225 11.42 10.01 16.42
CA LEU A 225 12.25 9.68 17.58
C LEU A 225 12.73 10.95 18.29
N GLY A 226 13.23 11.92 17.54
CA GLY A 226 13.69 13.19 18.13
C GLY A 226 12.54 13.97 18.79
N ARG A 227 11.35 13.99 18.20
CA ARG A 227 10.15 14.59 18.82
C ARG A 227 9.76 13.86 20.12
N THR A 228 9.92 12.54 20.15
CA THR A 228 9.68 11.76 21.39
C THR A 228 10.68 12.13 22.46
N TYR A 229 11.97 12.27 22.14
CA TYR A 229 12.97 12.73 23.09
C TYR A 229 12.72 14.16 23.59
N ALA A 230 12.20 15.05 22.73
CA ALA A 230 11.78 16.39 23.15
C ALA A 230 10.67 16.33 24.22
N GLU A 231 9.67 15.46 24.05
CA GLU A 231 8.60 15.24 25.03
C GLU A 231 9.13 14.64 26.37
N MET A 232 10.26 13.91 26.31
CA MET A 232 10.96 13.36 27.49
C MET A 232 11.94 14.35 28.14
N GLY A 233 12.07 15.58 27.61
CA GLY A 233 13.02 16.58 28.09
C GLY A 233 14.49 16.33 27.66
N LYS A 234 14.77 15.34 26.83
CA LYS A 234 16.10 15.01 26.31
C LYS A 234 16.46 15.91 25.12
N LYS A 235 16.73 17.20 25.40
CA LYS A 235 16.85 18.25 24.40
C LYS A 235 17.96 17.99 23.37
N ASP A 236 19.13 17.52 23.79
CA ASP A 236 20.27 17.33 22.90
C ASP A 236 20.07 16.17 21.92
N ASP A 237 19.52 15.03 22.40
CA ASP A 237 19.12 13.91 21.56
C ASP A 237 18.03 14.32 20.58
N ALA A 238 17.05 15.10 21.03
CA ALA A 238 15.99 15.64 20.17
C ALA A 238 16.57 16.49 19.04
N ARG A 239 17.44 17.47 19.36
CA ARG A 239 18.11 18.31 18.35
C ARG A 239 18.88 17.50 17.35
N ARG A 240 19.74 16.58 17.82
CA ARG A 240 20.58 15.73 16.98
C ARG A 240 19.77 14.91 15.98
N LEU A 241 18.71 14.26 16.45
CA LEU A 241 17.89 13.37 15.61
C LEU A 241 16.99 14.13 14.64
N ILE A 242 16.35 15.21 15.10
CA ILE A 242 15.53 16.03 14.21
C ILE A 242 16.39 16.65 13.13
N THR A 243 17.53 17.24 13.47
CA THR A 243 18.47 17.84 12.48
C THR A 243 18.93 16.80 11.46
N LYS A 244 19.26 15.58 11.90
CA LYS A 244 19.59 14.47 11.00
C LYS A 244 18.45 14.18 10.03
N GLY A 245 17.22 14.02 10.51
CA GLY A 245 16.07 13.73 9.65
C GLY A 245 15.74 14.88 8.68
N LEU A 246 15.92 16.15 9.11
CA LEU A 246 15.71 17.31 8.26
C LEU A 246 16.69 17.39 7.09
N ALA A 247 17.92 16.91 7.26
CA ALA A 247 18.96 16.89 6.22
C ALA A 247 18.77 15.75 5.19
N MET A 248 17.93 14.77 5.45
CA MET A 248 17.68 13.65 4.53
C MET A 248 16.79 14.07 3.36
N PRO A 249 16.92 13.45 2.16
CA PRO A 249 15.95 13.63 1.08
C PRO A 249 14.57 13.10 1.47
N ASP A 250 13.51 13.63 0.83
CA ASP A 250 12.17 13.10 1.01
C ASP A 250 12.03 11.73 0.34
N THR A 251 11.48 10.77 1.05
CA THR A 251 11.23 9.39 0.61
C THR A 251 9.74 9.06 0.54
N ASP A 252 8.91 9.93 1.13
CA ASP A 252 7.46 9.80 1.17
C ASP A 252 6.80 11.18 0.96
N LYS A 253 5.59 11.18 0.42
CA LYS A 253 4.81 12.42 0.21
C LYS A 253 4.52 13.17 1.52
N ASP A 254 4.53 12.49 2.65
CA ASP A 254 4.27 13.08 3.97
C ASP A 254 5.54 13.61 4.66
N ASP A 255 6.74 13.36 4.09
CA ASP A 255 8.00 13.82 4.69
C ASP A 255 8.08 15.35 4.85
N PRO A 256 7.63 16.17 3.89
CA PRO A 256 7.62 17.64 4.08
C PRO A 256 6.82 18.08 5.31
N GLN A 257 5.66 17.46 5.56
CA GLN A 257 4.84 17.74 6.74
C GLN A 257 5.54 17.28 8.03
N THR A 258 6.14 16.09 8.02
CA THR A 258 6.89 15.56 9.17
C THR A 258 8.11 16.43 9.47
N LYS A 259 8.83 16.87 8.45
CA LYS A 259 9.96 17.82 8.58
C LYS A 259 9.51 19.15 9.16
N GLN A 260 8.36 19.68 8.75
CA GLN A 260 7.80 20.88 9.31
C GLN A 260 7.52 20.73 10.81
N GLN A 261 6.90 19.62 11.23
CA GLN A 261 6.69 19.32 12.65
C GLN A 261 8.01 19.18 13.43
N GLY A 262 9.05 18.64 12.80
CA GLY A 262 10.40 18.61 13.37
C GLY A 262 10.96 20.02 13.61
N ARG A 263 10.87 20.91 12.62
CA ARG A 263 11.29 22.33 12.77
C ARG A 263 10.55 23.02 13.92
N GLU A 264 9.23 22.87 13.99
CA GLU A 264 8.40 23.41 15.07
C GLU A 264 8.78 22.86 16.44
N THR A 265 9.23 21.62 16.51
CA THR A 265 9.74 21.03 17.75
C THR A 265 11.07 21.67 18.14
N LEU A 266 11.99 21.85 17.19
CA LEU A 266 13.29 22.50 17.44
C LEU A 266 13.13 23.92 17.98
N THR A 267 12.18 24.72 17.47
CA THR A 267 11.93 26.08 17.97
C THR A 267 11.45 26.13 19.41
N LYS A 268 10.94 25.03 19.97
CA LYS A 268 10.46 24.91 21.36
C LYS A 268 11.50 24.34 22.32
N LEU A 269 12.67 23.95 21.85
CA LEU A 269 13.75 23.35 22.64
C LEU A 269 14.71 24.40 23.23
N HIS A 270 14.21 25.52 23.67
CA HIS A 270 15.00 26.59 24.33
C HIS A 270 15.51 26.19 25.71
#